data_c213fce5928223c6d0168aa77ede6bb3
#
_entry.id   c213fce5928223c6d0168aa77ede6bb3
#
_cell.length_a   1.000
_cell.length_b   1.000
_cell.length_c   1.000
_cell.angle_alpha   90.00
_cell.angle_beta   90.00
_cell.angle_gamma   90.00
#
_symmetry.space_group_name_H-M   'P 1'
#
loop_
_entity.id
_entity.type
_entity.pdbx_description
1 polymer ?
#
loop_
_entity_poly.entity_id
_entity_poly.type
_entity_poly.pdbx_seq_one_letter_code
_entity_poly.pdbx_strand_id
1 'polypeptide(L)'
;DYTYKNLQVQGTDPDVFKGGVVNVPESEVQGLELEFTASLSDSWTIDANFAYLDTEITSSFEYLDNAKAQQYSFGGETNRYLLREDVKGNELAKSPDLTADISLIYSTQLASGIELNSSIQFVKRAKFFQRIVNNPVQDPVDGYEIVNFSSGVDYASGWGFDIMVTNVGDEDGMNSAMTDVFGVGATGIEYIPPRQIMTRISYDF
;
A
#
# COMPACT_ATOMS: atom_id res chain seq x y z
N ASP A 1 19.56 -6.45 -2.10
CA ASP A 1 19.20 -7.29 -3.25
C ASP A 1 18.86 -8.70 -2.77
N TYR A 2 17.75 -9.22 -3.25
CA TYR A 2 17.29 -10.57 -2.92
C TYR A 2 16.85 -11.29 -4.18
N THR A 3 17.29 -12.55 -4.33
CA THR A 3 16.75 -13.46 -5.35
C THR A 3 15.87 -14.50 -4.65
N TYR A 4 14.61 -14.58 -5.05
CA TYR A 4 13.67 -15.58 -4.58
C TYR A 4 13.58 -16.73 -5.58
N LYS A 5 13.69 -17.95 -5.08
CA LYS A 5 13.45 -19.18 -5.85
C LYS A 5 12.18 -19.86 -5.37
N ASN A 6 11.31 -20.22 -6.32
CA ASN A 6 10.01 -20.86 -6.05
C ASN A 6 9.11 -19.98 -5.15
N LEU A 7 9.02 -18.67 -5.48
CA LEU A 7 8.10 -17.76 -4.78
C LEU A 7 6.67 -18.27 -4.93
N GLN A 8 5.99 -18.47 -3.81
CA GLN A 8 4.62 -18.96 -3.80
C GLN A 8 3.63 -17.81 -4.00
N VAL A 9 2.80 -17.91 -5.01
CA VAL A 9 1.73 -16.94 -5.29
C VAL A 9 0.40 -17.65 -5.49
N GLN A 10 -0.68 -16.96 -5.13
CA GLN A 10 -2.02 -17.46 -5.41
C GLN A 10 -2.35 -17.32 -6.89
N GLY A 11 -2.90 -18.36 -7.50
CA GLY A 11 -3.26 -18.34 -8.92
C GLY A 11 -3.95 -19.61 -9.38
N THR A 12 -4.05 -19.73 -10.68
CA THR A 12 -4.57 -20.95 -11.33
C THR A 12 -3.45 -21.62 -12.10
N ASP A 13 -3.23 -22.89 -11.82
CA ASP A 13 -2.27 -23.72 -12.55
C ASP A 13 -2.67 -23.78 -14.01
N PRO A 14 -1.77 -23.37 -14.94
CA PRO A 14 -2.10 -23.30 -16.36
C PRO A 14 -2.29 -24.67 -17.03
N ASP A 15 -1.77 -25.75 -16.47
CA ASP A 15 -1.85 -27.08 -17.08
C ASP A 15 -3.09 -27.85 -16.65
N VAL A 16 -3.43 -27.79 -15.36
CA VAL A 16 -4.60 -28.50 -14.81
C VAL A 16 -5.81 -27.58 -14.61
N PHE A 17 -5.67 -26.28 -14.83
CA PHE A 17 -6.72 -25.25 -14.68
C PHE A 17 -7.38 -25.28 -13.29
N LYS A 18 -6.60 -25.58 -12.27
CA LYS A 18 -7.04 -25.65 -10.89
C LYS A 18 -6.47 -24.48 -10.08
N GLY A 19 -7.34 -23.80 -9.37
CA GLY A 19 -6.94 -22.74 -8.45
C GLY A 19 -6.16 -23.27 -7.25
N GLY A 20 -5.21 -22.49 -6.78
CA GLY A 20 -4.36 -22.84 -5.64
C GLY A 20 -3.14 -21.93 -5.53
N VAL A 21 -2.06 -22.52 -5.06
CA VAL A 21 -0.75 -21.87 -4.98
C VAL A 21 0.11 -22.39 -6.12
N VAL A 22 0.74 -21.48 -6.86
CA VAL A 22 1.72 -21.77 -7.90
C VAL A 22 3.07 -21.22 -7.50
N ASN A 23 4.15 -21.82 -8.02
CA ASN A 23 5.52 -21.39 -7.72
C ASN A 23 6.09 -20.62 -8.90
N VAL A 24 6.41 -19.35 -8.69
CA VAL A 24 7.23 -18.56 -9.62
C VAL A 24 8.67 -19.02 -9.48
N PRO A 25 9.32 -19.51 -10.56
CA PRO A 25 10.63 -20.16 -10.42
C PRO A 25 11.72 -19.25 -9.87
N GLU A 26 11.81 -18.01 -10.40
CA GLU A 26 12.81 -17.03 -9.95
C GLU A 26 12.30 -15.60 -10.11
N SER A 27 12.56 -14.78 -9.08
CA SER A 27 12.29 -13.33 -9.09
C SER A 27 13.37 -12.60 -8.30
N GLU A 28 13.56 -11.33 -8.62
CA GLU A 28 14.52 -10.45 -7.96
C GLU A 28 13.81 -9.26 -7.34
N VAL A 29 14.34 -8.81 -6.21
CA VAL A 29 13.92 -7.60 -5.50
C VAL A 29 15.18 -6.80 -5.17
N GLN A 30 15.23 -5.57 -5.63
CA GLN A 30 16.29 -4.61 -5.33
C GLN A 30 15.67 -3.38 -4.71
N GLY A 31 16.39 -2.72 -3.82
CA GLY A 31 15.84 -1.52 -3.22
C GLY A 31 16.74 -0.79 -2.24
N LEU A 32 16.22 0.31 -1.75
CA LEU A 32 16.83 1.15 -0.74
C LEU A 32 15.79 1.51 0.31
N GLU A 33 16.12 1.30 1.56
CA GLU A 33 15.34 1.76 2.70
C GLU A 33 16.15 2.78 3.50
N LEU A 34 15.51 3.88 3.88
CA LEU A 34 16.09 4.94 4.67
C LEU A 34 15.13 5.29 5.81
N GLU A 35 15.64 5.23 7.02
CA GLU A 35 14.98 5.72 8.23
C GLU A 35 15.81 6.87 8.81
N PHE A 36 15.14 7.96 9.14
CA PHE A 36 15.80 9.16 9.61
C PHE A 36 14.96 9.86 10.67
N THR A 37 15.58 10.16 11.80
CA THR A 37 15.01 10.99 12.87
C THR A 37 16.00 12.06 13.28
N ALA A 38 15.59 13.32 13.34
CA ALA A 38 16.43 14.41 13.79
C ALA A 38 15.65 15.47 14.57
N SER A 39 16.26 15.95 15.66
CA SER A 39 15.81 17.16 16.34
C SER A 39 16.36 18.39 15.62
N LEU A 40 15.45 19.18 15.04
CA LEU A 40 15.78 20.42 14.34
C LEU A 40 16.01 21.59 15.32
N SER A 41 15.38 21.51 16.47
CA SER A 41 15.54 22.44 17.62
C SER A 41 15.03 21.76 18.89
N ASP A 42 14.99 22.48 20.00
CA ASP A 42 14.42 21.99 21.27
C ASP A 42 12.93 21.64 21.16
N SER A 43 12.23 22.20 20.18
CA SER A 43 10.79 22.02 20.00
C SER A 43 10.39 21.28 18.72
N TRP A 44 11.29 21.10 17.76
CA TRP A 44 10.95 20.50 16.47
C TRP A 44 11.75 19.22 16.23
N THR A 45 11.01 18.17 15.85
CA THR A 45 11.60 16.90 15.41
C THR A 45 11.02 16.55 14.05
N ILE A 46 11.86 16.05 13.16
CA ILE A 46 11.47 15.40 11.91
C ILE A 46 11.73 13.90 12.03
N ASP A 47 10.74 13.11 11.58
CA ASP A 47 10.85 11.67 11.42
C ASP A 47 10.48 11.33 9.98
N ALA A 48 11.31 10.54 9.31
CA ALA A 48 11.09 10.21 7.90
C ALA A 48 11.51 8.78 7.59
N ASN A 49 10.62 8.05 6.94
CA ASN A 49 10.84 6.72 6.43
C ASN A 49 10.61 6.74 4.92
N PHE A 50 11.49 6.12 4.18
CA PHE A 50 11.46 6.06 2.73
C PHE A 50 11.89 4.67 2.28
N ALA A 51 11.13 4.05 1.37
CA ALA A 51 11.53 2.82 0.71
C ALA A 51 11.33 2.94 -0.79
N TYR A 52 12.35 2.55 -1.52
CA TYR A 52 12.31 2.36 -2.97
C TYR A 52 12.56 0.90 -3.28
N LEU A 53 11.68 0.29 -4.08
CA LEU A 53 11.77 -1.11 -4.50
C LEU A 53 11.68 -1.19 -6.02
N ASP A 54 12.53 -2.05 -6.59
CA ASP A 54 12.46 -2.51 -7.97
C ASP A 54 12.33 -4.03 -7.94
N THR A 55 11.30 -4.56 -8.59
CA THR A 55 10.97 -5.99 -8.53
C THR A 55 10.73 -6.54 -9.91
N GLU A 56 11.27 -7.73 -10.21
CA GLU A 56 11.11 -8.38 -11.50
C GLU A 56 10.99 -9.91 -11.36
N ILE A 57 10.12 -10.52 -12.15
CA ILE A 57 10.13 -11.96 -12.39
C ILE A 57 11.15 -12.25 -13.48
N THR A 58 12.27 -12.87 -13.11
CA THR A 58 13.42 -13.06 -14.02
C THR A 58 13.35 -14.32 -14.88
N SER A 59 12.53 -15.30 -14.45
CA SER A 59 12.33 -16.55 -15.21
C SER A 59 11.02 -16.55 -15.99
N SER A 60 11.03 -17.20 -17.17
CA SER A 60 9.81 -17.48 -17.92
C SER A 60 8.88 -18.41 -17.11
N PHE A 61 7.65 -17.99 -16.94
CA PHE A 61 6.63 -18.74 -16.23
C PHE A 61 5.24 -18.40 -16.78
N GLU A 62 4.52 -19.42 -17.26
CA GLU A 62 3.16 -19.23 -17.72
C GLU A 62 2.16 -19.14 -16.57
N TYR A 63 1.35 -18.09 -16.57
CA TYR A 63 0.30 -17.84 -15.60
C TYR A 63 -1.03 -17.60 -16.30
N LEU A 64 -2.16 -17.99 -15.70
CA LEU A 64 -3.48 -17.74 -16.27
C LEU A 64 -4.01 -16.38 -15.82
N ASP A 65 -4.24 -15.49 -16.80
CA ASP A 65 -4.97 -14.25 -16.55
C ASP A 65 -6.48 -14.47 -16.70
N ASN A 66 -7.13 -14.90 -15.62
CA ASN A 66 -8.57 -15.13 -15.59
C ASN A 66 -9.39 -13.85 -15.81
N ALA A 67 -8.80 -12.67 -15.63
CA ALA A 67 -9.46 -11.40 -15.95
C ALA A 67 -9.78 -11.28 -17.43
N LYS A 68 -9.00 -11.92 -18.29
CA LYS A 68 -9.28 -12.01 -19.73
C LYS A 68 -10.44 -12.95 -20.09
N ALA A 69 -10.90 -13.79 -19.15
CA ALA A 69 -11.97 -14.76 -19.43
C ALA A 69 -13.26 -14.09 -19.92
N GLN A 70 -13.57 -12.90 -19.42
CA GLN A 70 -14.73 -12.14 -19.88
C GLN A 70 -14.63 -11.72 -21.34
N GLN A 71 -13.41 -11.42 -21.82
CA GLN A 71 -13.19 -11.00 -23.22
C GLN A 71 -13.40 -12.15 -24.21
N TYR A 72 -13.18 -13.39 -23.76
CA TYR A 72 -13.26 -14.58 -24.60
C TYR A 72 -14.52 -15.43 -24.37
N SER A 73 -15.39 -15.03 -23.42
CA SER A 73 -16.60 -15.79 -23.07
C SER A 73 -17.86 -15.40 -23.85
N PHE A 74 -17.78 -14.45 -24.79
CA PHE A 74 -18.93 -14.09 -25.62
C PHE A 74 -19.19 -15.15 -26.70
N GLY A 75 -20.09 -16.07 -26.42
CA GLY A 75 -20.68 -16.96 -27.41
C GLY A 75 -20.24 -18.43 -27.36
N GLY A 76 -19.65 -18.93 -26.31
CA GLY A 76 -19.30 -20.34 -26.22
C GLY A 76 -18.22 -20.68 -25.19
N GLU A 77 -17.62 -21.85 -25.31
CA GLU A 77 -16.57 -22.32 -24.42
C GLU A 77 -15.34 -21.39 -24.46
N THR A 78 -14.92 -20.90 -23.29
CA THR A 78 -13.69 -20.14 -23.15
C THR A 78 -12.50 -21.02 -23.47
N ASN A 79 -11.74 -20.70 -24.52
CA ASN A 79 -10.47 -21.35 -24.76
C ASN A 79 -9.44 -20.88 -23.73
N ARG A 80 -9.26 -21.66 -22.67
CA ARG A 80 -8.37 -21.31 -21.54
C ARG A 80 -6.90 -21.16 -21.92
N TYR A 81 -6.48 -21.75 -23.04
CA TYR A 81 -5.12 -21.56 -23.55
C TYR A 81 -4.86 -20.11 -23.99
N LEU A 82 -5.89 -19.36 -24.37
CA LEU A 82 -5.78 -17.93 -24.70
C LEU A 82 -5.61 -17.03 -23.47
N LEU A 83 -5.78 -17.59 -22.26
CA LEU A 83 -5.58 -16.87 -21.01
C LEU A 83 -4.16 -16.98 -20.46
N ARG A 84 -3.28 -17.76 -21.10
CA ARG A 84 -1.89 -17.93 -20.68
C ARG A 84 -1.09 -16.67 -21.00
N GLU A 85 -0.32 -16.23 -20.03
CA GLU A 85 0.63 -15.12 -20.15
C GLU A 85 1.97 -15.53 -19.58
N ASP A 86 3.05 -15.27 -20.30
CA ASP A 86 4.39 -15.35 -19.71
C ASP A 86 4.63 -14.10 -18.86
N VAL A 87 4.83 -14.31 -17.57
CA VAL A 87 5.00 -13.22 -16.60
C VAL A 87 6.45 -12.78 -16.41
N LYS A 88 7.38 -13.30 -17.24
CA LYS A 88 8.76 -12.82 -17.22
C LYS A 88 8.85 -11.34 -17.53
N GLY A 89 9.62 -10.60 -16.71
CA GLY A 89 9.76 -9.14 -16.83
C GLY A 89 8.67 -8.36 -16.11
N ASN A 90 7.68 -9.04 -15.52
CA ASN A 90 6.64 -8.39 -14.75
C ASN A 90 7.11 -8.06 -13.32
N GLU A 91 6.54 -7.00 -12.77
CA GLU A 91 6.71 -6.64 -11.37
C GLU A 91 6.03 -7.67 -10.44
N LEU A 92 6.55 -7.83 -9.24
CA LEU A 92 5.90 -8.62 -8.21
C LEU A 92 4.60 -7.94 -7.75
N ALA A 93 3.63 -8.77 -7.40
CA ALA A 93 2.36 -8.28 -6.90
C ALA A 93 2.52 -7.55 -5.56
N LYS A 94 1.78 -6.45 -5.39
CA LYS A 94 1.72 -5.66 -4.14
C LYS A 94 3.06 -5.05 -3.71
N SER A 95 3.87 -4.70 -4.69
CA SER A 95 5.21 -4.13 -4.49
C SER A 95 5.25 -2.73 -5.08
N PRO A 96 4.78 -1.69 -4.38
CA PRO A 96 4.89 -0.32 -4.86
C PRO A 96 6.35 0.11 -4.95
N ASP A 97 6.73 0.78 -6.04
CA ASP A 97 8.10 1.26 -6.28
C ASP A 97 8.58 2.22 -5.20
N LEU A 98 7.65 2.98 -4.61
CA LEU A 98 7.97 4.03 -3.66
C LEU A 98 6.93 4.08 -2.55
N THR A 99 7.42 4.07 -1.32
CA THR A 99 6.66 4.49 -0.14
C THR A 99 7.43 5.53 0.64
N ALA A 100 6.73 6.50 1.20
CA ALA A 100 7.31 7.51 2.07
C ALA A 100 6.34 7.88 3.18
N ASP A 101 6.89 8.11 4.36
CA ASP A 101 6.21 8.65 5.53
C ASP A 101 7.10 9.71 6.15
N ILE A 102 6.61 10.95 6.22
CA ILE A 102 7.39 12.07 6.76
C ILE A 102 6.53 12.79 7.78
N SER A 103 6.99 12.85 9.01
CA SER A 103 6.33 13.54 10.12
C SER A 103 7.15 14.71 10.61
N LEU A 104 6.54 15.87 10.72
CA LEU A 104 7.09 17.03 11.41
C LEU A 104 6.33 17.20 12.74
N ILE A 105 7.06 17.09 13.84
CA ILE A 105 6.54 17.06 15.19
C ILE A 105 7.00 18.33 15.92
N TYR A 106 6.05 19.01 16.54
CA TYR A 106 6.29 20.16 17.38
C TYR A 106 5.86 19.86 18.81
N SER A 107 6.76 20.03 19.76
CA SER A 107 6.49 19.86 21.19
C SER A 107 7.10 21.01 21.97
N THR A 108 6.30 21.65 22.82
CA THR A 108 6.78 22.76 23.66
C THR A 108 5.98 22.88 24.95
N GLN A 109 6.66 23.41 25.98
CA GLN A 109 5.97 23.88 27.18
C GLN A 109 5.64 25.36 27.03
N LEU A 110 4.37 25.67 27.07
CA LEU A 110 3.87 27.04 27.14
C LEU A 110 3.95 27.55 28.57
N ALA A 111 3.82 28.88 28.74
CA ALA A 111 3.73 29.48 30.08
C ALA A 111 2.58 28.82 30.89
N SER A 112 2.76 28.66 32.19
CA SER A 112 1.78 28.09 33.11
C SER A 112 1.63 26.55 33.11
N GLY A 113 2.63 25.81 32.66
CA GLY A 113 2.64 24.36 32.73
C GLY A 113 1.66 23.70 31.76
N ILE A 114 1.42 24.33 30.63
CA ILE A 114 0.69 23.75 29.49
C ILE A 114 1.68 23.12 28.55
N GLU A 115 1.50 21.85 28.20
CA GLU A 115 2.27 21.17 27.17
C GLU A 115 1.46 21.17 25.87
N LEU A 116 2.08 21.61 24.77
CA LEU A 116 1.52 21.58 23.43
C LEU A 116 2.31 20.59 22.59
N ASN A 117 1.60 19.62 22.01
CA ASN A 117 2.14 18.66 21.08
C ASN A 117 1.34 18.73 19.78
N SER A 118 2.01 18.87 18.63
CA SER A 118 1.38 18.91 17.32
C SER A 118 2.20 18.13 16.31
N SER A 119 1.55 17.53 15.32
CA SER A 119 2.25 16.88 14.22
C SER A 119 1.52 17.05 12.89
N ILE A 120 2.30 17.12 11.81
CA ILE A 120 1.84 16.95 10.45
C ILE A 120 2.60 15.75 9.87
N GLN A 121 1.86 14.81 9.31
CA GLN A 121 2.41 13.64 8.65
C GLN A 121 2.01 13.65 7.18
N PHE A 122 2.97 13.47 6.29
CA PHE A 122 2.77 13.20 4.88
C PHE A 122 3.05 11.73 4.61
N VAL A 123 2.09 11.05 3.97
CA VAL A 123 2.22 9.65 3.57
C VAL A 123 2.04 9.54 2.07
N LYS A 124 2.96 8.86 1.42
CA LYS A 124 2.92 8.56 -0.01
C LYS A 124 3.07 7.06 -0.24
N ARG A 125 2.26 6.52 -1.14
CA ARG A 125 2.45 5.20 -1.73
C ARG A 125 2.30 5.30 -3.25
N ALA A 126 3.29 4.81 -3.99
CA ALA A 126 3.20 4.71 -5.44
C ALA A 126 2.16 3.66 -5.87
N LYS A 127 1.79 3.67 -7.13
CA LYS A 127 0.97 2.61 -7.73
C LYS A 127 1.71 1.26 -7.66
N PHE A 128 0.95 0.17 -7.73
CA PHE A 128 1.48 -1.19 -7.87
C PHE A 128 0.48 -2.07 -8.62
N PHE A 129 0.89 -3.26 -9.01
CA PHE A 129 -0.01 -4.27 -9.54
C PHE A 129 -0.47 -5.23 -8.43
N GLN A 130 -1.77 -5.55 -8.42
CA GLN A 130 -2.31 -6.49 -7.42
C GLN A 130 -1.95 -7.96 -7.70
N ARG A 131 -1.67 -8.31 -8.97
CA ARG A 131 -1.30 -9.66 -9.42
C ARG A 131 -0.02 -9.63 -10.25
N ILE A 132 0.71 -10.75 -10.27
CA ILE A 132 1.96 -10.90 -11.01
C ILE A 132 1.80 -10.86 -12.54
N VAL A 133 0.58 -11.00 -13.07
CA VAL A 133 0.32 -10.92 -14.50
C VAL A 133 0.38 -9.48 -15.02
N ASN A 134 0.31 -8.50 -14.12
CA ASN A 134 0.36 -7.08 -14.42
C ASN A 134 -0.60 -6.66 -15.55
N ASN A 135 -1.83 -7.19 -15.53
CA ASN A 135 -2.85 -6.80 -16.50
C ASN A 135 -3.10 -5.29 -16.41
N PRO A 136 -2.87 -4.52 -17.50
CA PRO A 136 -2.87 -3.05 -17.43
C PRO A 136 -4.25 -2.44 -17.16
N VAL A 137 -5.32 -3.22 -17.27
CA VAL A 137 -6.70 -2.73 -17.07
C VAL A 137 -7.23 -3.07 -15.68
N GLN A 138 -6.91 -4.27 -15.17
CA GLN A 138 -7.57 -4.79 -13.97
C GLN A 138 -6.65 -4.90 -12.76
N ASP A 139 -5.33 -4.85 -12.95
CA ASP A 139 -4.39 -5.03 -11.87
C ASP A 139 -3.81 -3.77 -11.26
N PRO A 140 -3.85 -2.60 -11.91
CA PRO A 140 -3.31 -1.40 -11.30
C PRO A 140 -4.09 -1.04 -10.02
N VAL A 141 -3.36 -0.78 -8.96
CA VAL A 141 -3.83 -0.13 -7.75
C VAL A 141 -3.15 1.22 -7.70
N ASP A 142 -3.93 2.27 -7.90
CA ASP A 142 -3.39 3.63 -7.95
C ASP A 142 -2.73 4.01 -6.63
N GLY A 143 -1.67 4.80 -6.74
CA GLY A 143 -1.00 5.39 -5.60
C GLY A 143 -1.86 6.48 -4.94
N TYR A 144 -1.44 6.90 -3.76
CA TYR A 144 -2.06 8.03 -3.07
C TYR A 144 -1.04 8.84 -2.29
N GLU A 145 -1.43 10.08 -1.98
CA GLU A 145 -0.70 10.99 -1.11
C GLU A 145 -1.70 11.57 -0.11
N ILE A 146 -1.47 11.35 1.19
CA ILE A 146 -2.34 11.89 2.23
C ILE A 146 -1.56 12.71 3.24
N VAL A 147 -2.24 13.67 3.82
CA VAL A 147 -1.74 14.46 4.95
C VAL A 147 -2.61 14.16 6.16
N ASN A 148 -1.96 13.86 7.28
CA ASN A 148 -2.59 13.75 8.59
C ASN A 148 -2.12 14.91 9.47
N PHE A 149 -2.99 15.36 10.37
CA PHE A 149 -2.68 16.38 11.35
C PHE A 149 -3.14 15.95 12.73
N SER A 150 -2.33 16.23 13.73
CA SER A 150 -2.76 16.11 15.12
C SER A 150 -2.28 17.30 15.96
N SER A 151 -3.05 17.68 16.98
CA SER A 151 -2.62 18.64 17.98
C SER A 151 -3.29 18.33 19.30
N GLY A 152 -2.52 18.43 20.38
CA GLY A 152 -3.00 18.21 21.75
C GLY A 152 -2.41 19.20 22.72
N VAL A 153 -3.18 19.52 23.75
CA VAL A 153 -2.74 20.33 24.87
C VAL A 153 -3.02 19.59 26.18
N ASP A 154 -2.00 19.51 27.04
CA ASP A 154 -2.10 18.96 28.39
C ASP A 154 -1.87 20.05 29.42
N TYR A 155 -2.76 20.14 30.40
CA TYR A 155 -2.72 21.14 31.46
C TYR A 155 -2.17 20.52 32.74
N ALA A 156 -1.43 21.30 33.51
CA ALA A 156 -0.95 20.91 34.84
C ALA A 156 -2.09 20.52 35.83
N SER A 157 -3.34 20.89 35.52
CA SER A 157 -4.54 20.49 36.27
C SER A 157 -5.01 19.06 35.98
N GLY A 158 -4.33 18.32 35.14
CA GLY A 158 -4.66 16.95 34.73
C GLY A 158 -5.60 16.85 33.51
N TRP A 159 -6.10 17.95 32.96
CA TRP A 159 -6.95 17.94 31.77
C TRP A 159 -6.09 17.87 30.50
N GLY A 160 -6.52 17.02 29.54
CA GLY A 160 -5.97 16.92 28.19
C GLY A 160 -7.03 17.08 27.13
N PHE A 161 -6.69 17.73 26.01
CA PHE A 161 -7.55 17.91 24.84
C PHE A 161 -6.77 17.64 23.57
N ASP A 162 -7.27 16.73 22.73
CA ASP A 162 -6.65 16.39 21.46
C ASP A 162 -7.62 16.53 20.30
N ILE A 163 -7.09 16.91 19.16
CA ILE A 163 -7.74 16.80 17.87
C ILE A 163 -6.81 16.05 16.90
N MET A 164 -7.38 15.14 16.12
CA MET A 164 -6.70 14.44 15.05
C MET A 164 -7.56 14.50 13.79
N VAL A 165 -6.93 14.82 12.67
CA VAL A 165 -7.55 14.82 11.36
C VAL A 165 -6.71 13.90 10.47
N THR A 166 -7.28 12.78 10.05
CA THR A 166 -6.67 11.89 9.07
C THR A 166 -7.19 12.20 7.68
N ASN A 167 -6.34 12.02 6.67
CA ASN A 167 -6.68 12.31 5.28
C ASN A 167 -7.28 13.74 5.13
N VAL A 168 -6.51 14.75 5.50
CA VAL A 168 -6.94 16.16 5.49
C VAL A 168 -7.46 16.60 4.12
N GLY A 169 -6.87 16.08 3.04
CA GLY A 169 -7.24 16.37 1.65
C GLY A 169 -8.52 15.69 1.20
N ASP A 170 -9.04 14.70 1.98
CA ASP A 170 -10.17 13.84 1.58
C ASP A 170 -9.88 13.08 0.26
N GLU A 171 -8.66 12.57 0.15
CA GLU A 171 -8.19 11.82 -1.02
C GLU A 171 -8.89 10.47 -1.15
N ASP A 172 -9.36 10.14 -2.34
CA ASP A 172 -9.99 8.86 -2.69
C ASP A 172 -8.93 7.84 -3.16
N GLY A 173 -7.96 7.52 -2.30
CA GLY A 173 -6.88 6.58 -2.63
C GLY A 173 -7.34 5.13 -2.61
N MET A 174 -6.83 4.31 -3.52
CA MET A 174 -7.04 2.86 -3.48
C MET A 174 -6.11 2.23 -2.45
N ASN A 175 -6.64 1.48 -1.48
CA ASN A 175 -5.83 0.71 -0.54
C ASN A 175 -5.37 -0.61 -1.15
N SER A 176 -6.31 -1.35 -1.71
CA SER A 176 -6.06 -2.63 -2.36
C SER A 176 -7.09 -2.91 -3.45
N ALA A 177 -6.77 -3.89 -4.29
CA ALA A 177 -7.74 -4.50 -5.19
C ALA A 177 -7.59 -6.02 -5.14
N MET A 178 -8.66 -6.73 -5.48
CA MET A 178 -8.67 -8.19 -5.57
C MET A 178 -9.50 -8.64 -6.76
N THR A 179 -8.86 -9.33 -7.69
CA THR A 179 -9.55 -9.94 -8.84
C THR A 179 -9.87 -11.40 -8.53
N ASP A 180 -11.10 -11.81 -8.81
CA ASP A 180 -11.52 -13.20 -8.70
C ASP A 180 -10.74 -14.06 -9.71
N VAL A 181 -9.80 -14.85 -9.19
CA VAL A 181 -8.93 -15.73 -9.99
C VAL A 181 -9.58 -17.07 -10.33
N PHE A 182 -10.75 -17.36 -9.76
CA PHE A 182 -11.46 -18.65 -9.92
C PHE A 182 -12.76 -18.55 -10.72
N GLY A 183 -13.25 -17.34 -10.93
CA GLY A 183 -14.54 -17.09 -11.54
C GLY A 183 -14.48 -16.21 -12.78
N VAL A 184 -15.25 -15.16 -12.76
CA VAL A 184 -15.47 -14.28 -13.91
C VAL A 184 -14.44 -13.14 -14.04
N GLY A 185 -13.40 -13.11 -13.22
CA GLY A 185 -12.39 -12.05 -13.24
C GLY A 185 -12.90 -10.69 -12.77
N ALA A 186 -13.95 -10.65 -11.97
CA ALA A 186 -14.43 -9.41 -11.38
C ALA A 186 -13.39 -8.86 -10.38
N THR A 187 -13.17 -7.54 -10.39
CA THR A 187 -12.25 -6.87 -9.48
C THR A 187 -13.03 -6.06 -8.45
N GLY A 188 -12.81 -6.38 -7.17
CA GLY A 188 -13.22 -5.55 -6.04
C GLY A 188 -12.11 -4.57 -5.67
N ILE A 189 -12.48 -3.35 -5.27
CA ILE A 189 -11.56 -2.30 -4.85
C ILE A 189 -11.87 -1.93 -3.41
N GLU A 190 -10.83 -1.81 -2.59
CA GLU A 190 -10.88 -1.24 -1.26
C GLU A 190 -10.23 0.14 -1.28
N TYR A 191 -10.94 1.14 -0.78
CA TYR A 191 -10.44 2.50 -0.65
C TYR A 191 -9.84 2.76 0.73
N ILE A 192 -8.93 3.73 0.82
CA ILE A 192 -8.50 4.27 2.11
C ILE A 192 -9.68 4.95 2.82
N PRO A 193 -9.67 5.07 4.16
CA PRO A 193 -10.69 5.83 4.86
C PRO A 193 -10.76 7.29 4.34
N PRO A 194 -11.96 7.85 4.17
CA PRO A 194 -12.13 9.26 3.87
C PRO A 194 -11.61 10.12 5.04
N ARG A 195 -11.61 11.43 4.88
CA ARG A 195 -11.23 12.34 5.96
C ARG A 195 -12.02 12.06 7.24
N GLN A 196 -11.30 11.85 8.33
CA GLN A 196 -11.87 11.63 9.65
C GLN A 196 -11.36 12.71 10.63
N ILE A 197 -12.25 13.20 11.47
CA ILE A 197 -11.92 14.15 12.53
C ILE A 197 -12.28 13.48 13.85
N MET A 198 -11.28 13.35 14.72
CA MET A 198 -11.43 12.77 16.05
C MET A 198 -11.01 13.78 17.11
N THR A 199 -11.73 13.79 18.24
CA THR A 199 -11.37 14.59 19.41
C THR A 199 -11.33 13.70 20.63
N ARG A 200 -10.39 13.96 21.53
CA ARG A 200 -10.29 13.28 22.82
C ARG A 200 -10.22 14.31 23.93
N ILE A 201 -10.92 14.03 25.01
CA ILE A 201 -10.80 14.75 26.30
C ILE A 201 -10.36 13.73 27.32
N SER A 202 -9.31 14.02 28.07
CA SER A 202 -8.75 13.17 29.11
C SER A 202 -8.61 13.93 30.44
N TYR A 203 -8.59 13.19 31.54
CA TYR A 203 -8.29 13.72 32.85
C TYR A 203 -7.48 12.72 33.65
N ASP A 204 -6.31 13.13 34.13
CA ASP A 204 -5.43 12.36 35.00
C ASP A 204 -5.68 12.76 36.48
N PHE A 205 -5.87 11.76 37.33
CA PHE A 205 -6.22 11.93 38.74
C PHE A 205 -4.99 12.03 39.64
#